data_5bfe6b023243b569128b2813d6488efa
#
_entry.id   5bfe6b023243b569128b2813d6488efa
#
_cell.length_a   1.000
_cell.length_b   1.000
_cell.length_c   1.000
_cell.angle_alpha   90.00
_cell.angle_beta   90.00
_cell.angle_gamma   90.00
#
_symmetry.space_group_name_H-M   'P 1'
#
loop_
_entity.id
_entity.type
_entity.pdbx_description
1 polymer ?
#
loop_
_entity_poly.entity_id
_entity_poly.type
_entity_poly.pdbx_seq_one_letter_code
_entity_poly.pdbx_strand_id
1 'polypeptide(L)'
;GFAASKDLRGNEFSETISNIFELRFRSPIGLAAGFDKDGEVFDQLSQIGPGFVEAGTLTLEPQIGNPRPRVFRLSSDNAVINRLGFNNKGIMGGLERLSKRRDKSVVLGVNIGINKSTQTPVEDYVECLSLLRNIADYVTVNVSSPNTPGLRSFQQVEKLEELLNTLITASWENSDSNRRIPLLLKIAPDLTNEDINEIVDVAVSSGISGIIISNTTISRPKNLLDAKQGEPGGLSGVPLFELSTQKLAQTFLAAKQRIPIIGVGGVDSAETAYTKVKAGASLIQLYTALIYKGPRLFSEINKGLSGALKNDNIDHISEAVGIEADYWASKEV
;
A
#
# COMPACT_ATOMS: atom_id res chain seq x y z
N GLY A 1 -16.73 17.88 -16.48
CA GLY A 1 -16.73 17.84 -15.04
C GLY A 1 -17.54 16.65 -14.58
N PHE A 2 -16.93 15.65 -13.96
CA PHE A 2 -17.66 14.62 -13.24
C PHE A 2 -18.30 15.30 -12.03
N ALA A 3 -19.58 15.54 -12.07
CA ALA A 3 -20.38 15.76 -10.87
C ALA A 3 -20.40 14.40 -10.14
N ALA A 4 -19.53 14.24 -9.15
CA ALA A 4 -19.60 13.10 -8.24
C ALA A 4 -20.96 13.19 -7.52
N SER A 5 -21.87 12.28 -7.82
CA SER A 5 -23.11 12.19 -7.07
C SER A 5 -22.75 11.82 -5.63
N LYS A 6 -23.52 12.33 -4.65
CA LYS A 6 -23.40 11.95 -3.22
C LYS A 6 -23.31 10.44 -2.98
N ASP A 7 -23.82 9.64 -3.92
CA ASP A 7 -23.87 8.18 -3.87
C ASP A 7 -22.51 7.46 -4.04
N LEU A 8 -21.47 8.13 -4.56
CA LEU A 8 -20.16 7.51 -4.73
C LEU A 8 -19.33 7.51 -3.45
N ARG A 9 -19.53 8.47 -2.54
CA ARG A 9 -18.80 8.51 -1.25
C ARG A 9 -19.20 7.36 -0.32
N GLY A 10 -20.40 6.80 -0.46
CA GLY A 10 -20.93 5.79 0.46
C GLY A 10 -21.21 6.34 1.85
N ASN A 11 -21.85 5.53 2.69
CA ASN A 11 -22.04 5.83 4.09
C ASN A 11 -20.76 5.51 4.88
N GLU A 12 -20.44 6.29 5.90
CA GLU A 12 -19.52 5.87 6.94
C GLU A 12 -20.26 4.86 7.84
N PHE A 13 -19.61 3.75 8.14
CA PHE A 13 -20.10 2.73 9.06
C PHE A 13 -19.21 2.79 10.30
N SER A 14 -19.79 3.11 11.45
CA SER A 14 -19.06 3.30 12.71
C SER A 14 -18.19 2.10 13.07
N GLU A 15 -18.70 0.90 12.81
CA GLU A 15 -18.04 -0.37 13.06
C GLU A 15 -16.79 -0.61 12.18
N THR A 16 -16.62 0.17 11.09
CA THR A 16 -15.46 0.06 10.19
C THR A 16 -14.48 1.23 10.27
N ILE A 17 -14.80 2.27 11.07
CA ILE A 17 -13.88 3.40 11.29
C ILE A 17 -12.67 2.91 12.07
N SER A 18 -11.47 3.23 11.59
CA SER A 18 -10.23 2.80 12.23
C SER A 18 -9.40 3.99 12.71
N ASN A 19 -8.82 3.90 13.91
CA ASN A 19 -7.86 4.87 14.43
C ASN A 19 -6.49 4.20 14.53
N ILE A 20 -5.60 4.52 13.59
CA ILE A 20 -4.30 3.88 13.41
C ILE A 20 -3.27 4.96 13.09
N PHE A 21 -2.05 4.87 13.59
CA PHE A 21 -0.99 5.86 13.40
C PHE A 21 -1.38 7.27 13.92
N GLU A 22 -2.26 7.36 14.93
CA GLU A 22 -2.87 8.62 15.39
C GLU A 22 -3.71 9.33 14.30
N LEU A 23 -4.12 8.60 13.26
CA LEU A 23 -4.96 9.07 12.16
C LEU A 23 -6.32 8.37 12.21
N ARG A 24 -7.39 9.13 11.92
CA ARG A 24 -8.74 8.57 11.78
C ARG A 24 -9.02 8.22 10.33
N PHE A 25 -9.26 6.95 10.06
CA PHE A 25 -9.67 6.43 8.76
C PHE A 25 -11.18 6.19 8.77
N ARG A 26 -11.93 6.93 7.94
CA ARG A 26 -13.39 6.81 7.83
C ARG A 26 -13.85 5.47 7.22
N SER A 27 -12.95 4.76 6.57
CA SER A 27 -13.10 3.42 6.03
C SER A 27 -11.73 2.74 6.05
N PRO A 28 -11.66 1.43 6.32
CA PRO A 28 -10.40 0.70 6.30
C PRO A 28 -9.88 0.45 4.87
N ILE A 29 -10.66 0.84 3.85
CA ILE A 29 -10.33 0.60 2.44
C ILE A 29 -9.75 1.87 1.81
N GLY A 30 -8.55 1.76 1.27
CA GLY A 30 -7.84 2.85 0.59
C GLY A 30 -7.38 2.50 -0.82
N LEU A 31 -6.82 3.51 -1.48
CA LEU A 31 -6.22 3.38 -2.80
C LEU A 31 -4.70 3.23 -2.67
N ALA A 32 -4.16 2.17 -3.29
CA ALA A 32 -2.72 1.91 -3.29
C ALA A 32 -1.93 2.88 -4.18
N ALA A 33 -0.67 3.09 -3.83
CA ALA A 33 0.29 3.83 -4.65
C ALA A 33 0.41 3.29 -6.07
N GLY A 34 0.71 4.18 -7.01
CA GLY A 34 0.87 3.88 -8.42
C GLY A 34 -0.34 4.26 -9.28
N PHE A 35 -1.50 4.51 -8.68
CA PHE A 35 -2.70 4.97 -9.38
C PHE A 35 -2.63 6.48 -9.66
N ASP A 36 -2.39 7.28 -8.63
CA ASP A 36 -2.10 8.73 -8.73
C ASP A 36 -0.61 8.96 -8.46
N LYS A 37 0.20 8.77 -9.51
CA LYS A 37 1.67 8.79 -9.38
C LYS A 37 2.24 10.14 -9.01
N ASP A 38 1.56 11.20 -9.41
CA ASP A 38 2.07 12.57 -9.33
C ASP A 38 1.19 13.48 -8.45
N GLY A 39 0.20 12.92 -7.74
CA GLY A 39 -0.73 13.68 -6.92
C GLY A 39 -1.66 14.59 -7.74
N GLU A 40 -2.05 14.18 -8.95
CA GLU A 40 -2.82 15.01 -9.89
C GLU A 40 -4.33 14.98 -9.64
N VAL A 41 -4.82 13.88 -9.04
CA VAL A 41 -6.26 13.62 -8.93
C VAL A 41 -6.71 13.23 -7.52
N PHE A 42 -5.94 13.60 -6.48
CA PHE A 42 -6.26 13.28 -5.09
C PHE A 42 -7.67 13.71 -4.69
N ASP A 43 -8.04 14.98 -4.95
CA ASP A 43 -9.35 15.53 -4.58
C ASP A 43 -10.51 14.83 -5.30
N GLN A 44 -10.29 14.32 -6.52
CA GLN A 44 -11.29 13.54 -7.25
C GLN A 44 -11.38 12.11 -6.69
N LEU A 45 -10.23 11.50 -6.35
CA LEU A 45 -10.16 10.17 -5.76
C LEU A 45 -10.77 10.14 -4.36
N SER A 46 -10.57 11.19 -3.56
CA SER A 46 -11.18 11.29 -2.23
C SER A 46 -12.71 11.25 -2.26
N GLN A 47 -13.33 11.60 -3.39
CA GLN A 47 -14.78 11.67 -3.55
C GLN A 47 -15.43 10.34 -3.96
N ILE A 48 -14.65 9.33 -4.34
CA ILE A 48 -15.19 8.03 -4.77
C ILE A 48 -15.26 6.99 -3.64
N GLY A 49 -15.03 7.40 -2.39
CA GLY A 49 -15.32 6.60 -1.20
C GLY A 49 -14.16 5.95 -0.46
N PRO A 50 -12.86 6.13 -0.84
CA PRO A 50 -11.77 5.57 -0.04
C PRO A 50 -11.68 6.26 1.34
N GLY A 51 -11.19 5.52 2.34
CA GLY A 51 -10.80 6.08 3.63
C GLY A 51 -9.45 6.81 3.57
N PHE A 52 -8.59 6.39 2.64
CA PHE A 52 -7.28 6.98 2.40
C PHE A 52 -6.81 6.77 0.96
N VAL A 53 -5.92 7.63 0.50
CA VAL A 53 -5.32 7.56 -0.84
C VAL A 53 -3.81 7.67 -0.69
N GLU A 54 -3.07 6.73 -1.28
CA GLU A 54 -1.61 6.77 -1.34
C GLU A 54 -1.17 7.25 -2.72
N ALA A 55 -0.67 8.50 -2.79
CA ALA A 55 -0.09 9.08 -3.99
C ALA A 55 1.35 8.59 -4.22
N GLY A 56 1.85 8.65 -5.43
CA GLY A 56 3.21 8.22 -5.79
C GLY A 56 3.21 6.86 -6.49
N THR A 57 4.35 6.22 -6.66
CA THR A 57 5.66 6.48 -6.03
C THR A 57 6.28 7.73 -6.64
N LEU A 58 6.65 8.68 -5.80
CA LEU A 58 7.45 9.83 -6.15
C LEU A 58 8.94 9.50 -5.94
N THR A 59 9.78 10.01 -6.81
CA THR A 59 11.26 10.01 -6.67
C THR A 59 11.75 11.44 -6.53
N LEU A 60 12.95 11.63 -6.01
CA LEU A 60 13.52 12.96 -5.82
C LEU A 60 13.48 13.76 -7.12
N GLU A 61 14.07 13.21 -8.17
CA GLU A 61 14.06 13.79 -9.50
C GLU A 61 12.99 13.15 -10.40
N PRO A 62 12.49 13.87 -11.41
CA PRO A 62 11.61 13.28 -12.43
C PRO A 62 12.29 12.12 -13.15
N GLN A 63 11.52 11.07 -13.47
CA GLN A 63 12.03 10.01 -14.34
C GLN A 63 10.96 9.42 -15.25
N ILE A 64 11.36 9.04 -16.45
CA ILE A 64 10.47 8.54 -17.51
C ILE A 64 9.97 7.12 -17.19
N GLY A 65 10.74 6.36 -16.40
CA GLY A 65 10.52 4.93 -16.15
C GLY A 65 11.02 4.03 -17.29
N ASN A 66 10.59 2.78 -17.28
CA ASN A 66 11.03 1.79 -18.26
C ASN A 66 10.41 2.00 -19.65
N PRO A 67 11.02 1.47 -20.73
CA PRO A 67 10.48 1.56 -22.08
C PRO A 67 9.06 0.98 -22.21
N ARG A 68 8.28 1.51 -23.18
CA ARG A 68 6.95 1.00 -23.54
C ARG A 68 7.06 -0.10 -24.60
N PRO A 69 6.12 -1.06 -24.65
CA PRO A 69 4.98 -1.28 -23.76
C PRO A 69 5.41 -1.79 -22.36
N ARG A 70 4.74 -1.33 -21.31
CA ARG A 70 5.13 -1.61 -19.92
C ARG A 70 3.96 -1.90 -18.99
N VAL A 71 2.75 -2.02 -19.54
CA VAL A 71 1.53 -2.41 -18.82
C VAL A 71 0.74 -3.36 -19.68
N PHE A 72 0.39 -4.52 -19.15
CA PHE A 72 -0.30 -5.59 -19.84
C PHE A 72 -1.50 -6.04 -19.03
N ARG A 73 -2.69 -5.87 -19.58
CA ARG A 73 -3.91 -6.42 -18.98
C ARG A 73 -4.01 -7.90 -19.30
N LEU A 74 -4.26 -8.70 -18.27
CA LEU A 74 -4.60 -10.11 -18.35
C LEU A 74 -6.10 -10.23 -18.06
N SER A 75 -6.90 -9.95 -19.09
CA SER A 75 -8.36 -9.81 -18.92
C SER A 75 -9.03 -11.11 -18.49
N SER A 76 -8.55 -12.25 -18.95
CA SER A 76 -9.05 -13.57 -18.55
C SER A 76 -8.80 -13.89 -17.08
N ASP A 77 -7.84 -13.22 -16.46
CA ASP A 77 -7.40 -13.47 -15.08
C ASP A 77 -7.76 -12.32 -14.11
N ASN A 78 -8.45 -11.27 -14.59
CA ASN A 78 -8.65 -10.03 -13.82
C ASN A 78 -7.34 -9.50 -13.21
N ALA A 79 -6.28 -9.50 -14.00
CA ALA A 79 -4.93 -9.22 -13.57
C ALA A 79 -4.23 -8.19 -14.45
N VAL A 80 -3.11 -7.67 -13.97
CA VAL A 80 -2.22 -6.78 -14.70
C VAL A 80 -0.78 -7.15 -14.43
N ILE A 81 0.03 -7.24 -15.48
CA ILE A 81 1.50 -7.24 -15.37
C ILE A 81 2.00 -5.85 -15.72
N ASN A 82 2.90 -5.30 -14.89
CA ASN A 82 3.52 -4.02 -15.15
C ASN A 82 5.03 -4.04 -14.90
N ARG A 83 5.74 -3.23 -15.70
CA ARG A 83 7.17 -2.91 -15.53
C ARG A 83 7.41 -1.42 -15.66
N LEU A 84 6.67 -0.63 -14.84
CA LEU A 84 6.60 0.82 -14.96
C LEU A 84 7.93 1.53 -14.62
N GLY A 85 8.65 1.11 -13.56
CA GLY A 85 9.95 1.66 -13.18
C GLY A 85 9.86 3.08 -12.61
N PHE A 86 8.89 3.34 -11.74
CA PHE A 86 8.69 4.61 -11.04
C PHE A 86 8.65 5.85 -11.96
N ASN A 87 7.91 5.76 -13.07
CA ASN A 87 7.68 6.94 -13.90
C ASN A 87 6.87 7.99 -13.13
N ASN A 88 7.44 9.17 -12.94
CA ASN A 88 6.83 10.30 -12.23
C ASN A 88 7.51 11.64 -12.57
N LYS A 89 6.89 12.75 -12.18
CA LYS A 89 7.35 14.12 -12.45
C LYS A 89 8.24 14.70 -11.34
N GLY A 90 8.76 13.85 -10.45
CA GLY A 90 9.58 14.23 -9.31
C GLY A 90 8.78 14.74 -8.12
N ILE A 91 9.45 14.76 -6.96
CA ILE A 91 8.84 15.14 -5.68
C ILE A 91 8.30 16.57 -5.70
N MET A 92 9.01 17.52 -6.29
CA MET A 92 8.61 18.94 -6.30
C MET A 92 7.26 19.15 -7.00
N GLY A 93 7.03 18.47 -8.14
CA GLY A 93 5.74 18.52 -8.82
C GLY A 93 4.61 17.88 -8.02
N GLY A 94 4.89 16.80 -7.30
CA GLY A 94 3.94 16.16 -6.37
C GLY A 94 3.58 17.08 -5.19
N LEU A 95 4.58 17.68 -4.55
CA LEU A 95 4.40 18.62 -3.44
C LEU A 95 3.51 19.80 -3.81
N GLU A 96 3.78 20.44 -4.95
CA GLU A 96 2.98 21.58 -5.41
C GLU A 96 1.49 21.22 -5.52
N ARG A 97 1.17 20.04 -6.02
CA ARG A 97 -0.21 19.59 -6.20
C ARG A 97 -0.86 19.15 -4.89
N LEU A 98 -0.18 18.32 -4.11
CA LEU A 98 -0.69 17.75 -2.86
C LEU A 98 -0.84 18.79 -1.75
N SER A 99 0.00 19.84 -1.72
CA SER A 99 -0.16 20.97 -0.79
C SER A 99 -1.47 21.73 -1.00
N LYS A 100 -2.00 21.71 -2.23
CA LYS A 100 -3.26 22.37 -2.63
C LYS A 100 -4.49 21.47 -2.42
N ARG A 101 -4.33 20.25 -1.85
CA ARG A 101 -5.47 19.36 -1.60
C ARG A 101 -6.53 20.03 -0.74
N ARG A 102 -7.79 19.91 -1.12
CA ARG A 102 -8.93 20.54 -0.44
C ARG A 102 -9.58 19.63 0.58
N ASP A 103 -9.72 18.35 0.23
CA ASP A 103 -10.34 17.37 1.13
C ASP A 103 -9.32 16.87 2.16
N LYS A 104 -9.49 17.32 3.41
CA LYS A 104 -8.67 16.91 4.57
C LYS A 104 -9.31 15.77 5.37
N SER A 105 -10.50 15.32 5.00
CA SER A 105 -11.20 14.22 5.68
C SER A 105 -10.73 12.84 5.23
N VAL A 106 -10.03 12.77 4.09
CA VAL A 106 -9.40 11.55 3.55
C VAL A 106 -7.91 11.61 3.83
N VAL A 107 -7.37 10.58 4.46
CA VAL A 107 -5.95 10.49 4.80
C VAL A 107 -5.11 10.42 3.53
N LEU A 108 -4.08 11.26 3.44
CA LEU A 108 -3.11 11.27 2.35
C LEU A 108 -1.84 10.53 2.77
N GLY A 109 -1.60 9.37 2.19
CA GLY A 109 -0.28 8.75 2.16
C GLY A 109 0.53 9.20 0.96
N VAL A 110 1.84 9.29 1.11
CA VAL A 110 2.74 9.49 -0.03
C VAL A 110 3.80 8.40 -0.06
N ASN A 111 3.86 7.70 -1.17
CA ASN A 111 4.82 6.63 -1.42
C ASN A 111 6.07 7.22 -2.06
N ILE A 112 7.23 6.95 -1.50
CA ILE A 112 8.52 7.41 -2.00
C ILE A 112 9.42 6.24 -2.41
N GLY A 113 10.25 6.49 -3.42
CA GLY A 113 11.22 5.53 -3.93
C GLY A 113 12.44 6.26 -4.47
N ILE A 114 13.44 5.50 -4.90
CA ILE A 114 14.70 6.05 -5.41
C ILE A 114 14.65 6.30 -6.91
N ASN A 115 15.45 7.26 -7.38
CA ASN A 115 15.75 7.39 -8.79
C ASN A 115 16.59 6.20 -9.28
N LYS A 116 16.35 5.78 -10.54
CA LYS A 116 17.08 4.65 -11.12
C LYS A 116 18.58 4.92 -11.27
N SER A 117 18.96 6.18 -11.46
CA SER A 117 20.33 6.64 -11.69
C SER A 117 21.03 7.12 -10.41
N THR A 118 20.37 7.07 -9.25
CA THR A 118 20.98 7.57 -8.00
C THR A 118 22.21 6.77 -7.60
N GLN A 119 23.18 7.47 -7.02
CA GLN A 119 24.35 6.87 -6.36
C GLN A 119 24.21 6.90 -4.84
N THR A 120 23.24 7.65 -4.33
CA THR A 120 22.98 7.92 -2.91
C THR A 120 21.51 7.63 -2.57
N PRO A 121 21.08 6.36 -2.64
CA PRO A 121 19.67 6.00 -2.50
C PRO A 121 19.08 6.32 -1.12
N VAL A 122 19.88 6.29 -0.05
CA VAL A 122 19.41 6.63 1.30
C VAL A 122 19.11 8.12 1.40
N GLU A 123 19.97 8.96 0.84
CA GLU A 123 19.79 10.41 0.78
C GLU A 123 18.56 10.80 -0.04
N ASP A 124 18.29 10.11 -1.15
CA ASP A 124 17.06 10.33 -1.93
C ASP A 124 15.79 10.16 -1.05
N TYR A 125 15.75 9.10 -0.23
CA TYR A 125 14.64 8.87 0.69
C TYR A 125 14.56 9.95 1.79
N VAL A 126 15.67 10.35 2.36
CA VAL A 126 15.75 11.37 3.42
C VAL A 126 15.24 12.71 2.90
N GLU A 127 15.69 13.12 1.72
CA GLU A 127 15.28 14.39 1.12
C GLU A 127 13.79 14.37 0.76
N CYS A 128 13.29 13.29 0.14
CA CYS A 128 11.87 13.12 -0.12
C CYS A 128 11.03 13.19 1.17
N LEU A 129 11.46 12.52 2.24
CA LEU A 129 10.78 12.55 3.52
C LEU A 129 10.73 13.96 4.11
N SER A 130 11.85 14.68 4.09
CA SER A 130 11.95 16.04 4.62
C SER A 130 11.00 17.00 3.93
N LEU A 131 10.84 16.88 2.62
CA LEU A 131 9.94 17.70 1.82
C LEU A 131 8.45 17.37 2.08
N LEU A 132 8.12 16.11 2.40
CA LEU A 132 6.73 15.65 2.58
C LEU A 132 6.17 15.86 3.97
N ARG A 133 6.99 16.11 4.96
CA ARG A 133 6.68 16.14 6.40
C ARG A 133 5.42 16.93 6.76
N ASN A 134 5.21 18.09 6.13
CA ASN A 134 4.08 18.98 6.41
C ASN A 134 2.92 18.83 5.40
N ILE A 135 3.02 17.89 4.46
CA ILE A 135 2.06 17.69 3.37
C ILE A 135 1.31 16.37 3.52
N ALA A 136 2.04 15.28 3.74
CA ALA A 136 1.48 13.94 3.90
C ALA A 136 1.00 13.71 5.32
N ASP A 137 -0.02 12.84 5.48
CA ASP A 137 -0.45 12.36 6.79
C ASP A 137 0.39 11.14 7.22
N TYR A 138 0.92 10.35 6.25
CA TYR A 138 1.95 9.34 6.44
C TYR A 138 2.83 9.20 5.20
N VAL A 139 4.02 8.64 5.34
CA VAL A 139 4.94 8.37 4.23
C VAL A 139 5.25 6.88 4.15
N THR A 140 5.20 6.32 2.94
CA THR A 140 5.57 4.92 2.65
C THR A 140 6.93 4.83 1.99
N VAL A 141 7.86 4.14 2.64
CA VAL A 141 9.18 3.78 2.12
C VAL A 141 9.04 2.52 1.26
N ASN A 142 9.19 2.66 -0.05
CA ASN A 142 8.95 1.57 -1.01
C ASN A 142 10.28 0.92 -1.42
N VAL A 143 10.60 -0.21 -0.79
CA VAL A 143 11.80 -1.03 -1.11
C VAL A 143 11.45 -2.30 -1.90
N SER A 144 10.25 -2.39 -2.45
CA SER A 144 9.68 -3.66 -2.93
C SER A 144 9.39 -3.75 -4.43
N SER A 145 9.58 -2.66 -5.21
CA SER A 145 9.32 -2.71 -6.64
C SER A 145 10.27 -3.68 -7.36
N PRO A 146 9.74 -4.64 -8.15
CA PRO A 146 10.58 -5.53 -8.94
C PRO A 146 11.14 -4.85 -10.21
N ASN A 147 10.71 -3.63 -10.50
CA ASN A 147 10.95 -2.94 -11.76
C ASN A 147 12.05 -1.87 -11.68
N THR A 148 12.70 -1.76 -10.53
CA THR A 148 13.84 -0.87 -10.27
C THR A 148 15.04 -1.71 -9.85
N PRO A 149 16.12 -1.79 -10.63
CA PRO A 149 17.29 -2.60 -10.31
C PRO A 149 17.87 -2.28 -8.93
N GLY A 150 18.21 -3.31 -8.18
CA GLY A 150 18.82 -3.18 -6.86
C GLY A 150 17.89 -2.76 -5.72
N LEU A 151 16.67 -2.26 -5.99
CA LEU A 151 15.77 -1.76 -4.94
C LEU A 151 15.43 -2.82 -3.89
N ARG A 152 15.12 -4.05 -4.32
CA ARG A 152 14.76 -5.14 -3.40
C ARG A 152 15.92 -5.59 -2.50
N SER A 153 17.17 -5.20 -2.80
CA SER A 153 18.29 -5.48 -1.91
C SER A 153 18.19 -4.71 -0.58
N PHE A 154 17.41 -3.62 -0.53
CA PHE A 154 17.09 -2.93 0.73
C PHE A 154 16.16 -3.71 1.65
N GLN A 155 15.68 -4.88 1.25
CA GLN A 155 14.98 -5.81 2.13
C GLN A 155 15.94 -6.76 2.87
N GLN A 156 17.25 -6.73 2.57
CA GLN A 156 18.29 -7.39 3.35
C GLN A 156 18.51 -6.66 4.68
N VAL A 157 18.69 -7.41 5.76
CA VAL A 157 18.69 -6.92 7.16
C VAL A 157 19.55 -5.69 7.36
N GLU A 158 20.86 -5.77 7.03
CA GLU A 158 21.81 -4.70 7.30
C GLU A 158 21.47 -3.41 6.55
N LYS A 159 21.07 -3.52 5.28
CA LYS A 159 20.69 -2.36 4.47
C LYS A 159 19.36 -1.77 4.90
N LEU A 160 18.43 -2.63 5.32
CA LEU A 160 17.14 -2.19 5.81
C LEU A 160 17.29 -1.44 7.13
N GLU A 161 18.09 -1.97 8.05
CA GLU A 161 18.35 -1.36 9.34
C GLU A 161 19.01 0.02 9.19
N GLU A 162 20.03 0.13 8.35
CA GLU A 162 20.69 1.41 8.02
C GLU A 162 19.67 2.41 7.47
N LEU A 163 18.91 2.03 6.46
CA LEU A 163 17.89 2.87 5.83
C LEU A 163 16.84 3.34 6.85
N LEU A 164 16.26 2.42 7.61
CA LEU A 164 15.18 2.75 8.54
C LEU A 164 15.67 3.62 9.70
N ASN A 165 16.83 3.33 10.28
CA ASN A 165 17.40 4.14 11.36
C ASN A 165 17.69 5.57 10.88
N THR A 166 18.22 5.73 9.67
CA THR A 166 18.45 7.05 9.07
C THR A 166 17.15 7.81 8.87
N LEU A 167 16.12 7.15 8.31
CA LEU A 167 14.82 7.79 8.08
C LEU A 167 14.07 8.12 9.37
N ILE A 168 14.16 7.27 10.37
CA ILE A 168 13.56 7.51 11.68
C ILE A 168 14.21 8.74 12.32
N THR A 169 15.53 8.85 12.29
CA THR A 169 16.27 10.03 12.78
C THR A 169 15.82 11.28 12.03
N ALA A 170 15.83 11.25 10.70
CA ALA A 170 15.39 12.36 9.86
C ALA A 170 13.91 12.75 10.09
N SER A 171 13.05 11.80 10.48
CA SER A 171 11.64 12.08 10.77
C SER A 171 11.39 12.96 12.00
N TRP A 172 12.39 13.05 12.91
CA TRP A 172 12.36 13.89 14.10
C TRP A 172 13.01 15.27 13.89
N GLU A 173 13.98 15.37 12.97
CA GLU A 173 14.71 16.61 12.72
C GLU A 173 13.79 17.68 12.14
N ASN A 174 13.89 18.91 12.68
CA ASN A 174 13.12 20.08 12.21
C ASN A 174 11.58 19.95 12.21
N SER A 175 11.03 19.16 13.10
CA SER A 175 9.57 19.09 13.28
C SER A 175 9.12 20.29 14.11
N ASP A 176 8.51 21.29 13.46
CA ASP A 176 7.91 22.45 14.14
C ASP A 176 6.76 22.08 15.09
N SER A 177 6.26 20.83 15.00
CA SER A 177 5.02 20.39 15.67
C SER A 177 5.22 19.37 16.78
N ASN A 178 6.43 18.97 17.17
CA ASN A 178 6.67 17.83 18.09
C ASN A 178 5.98 16.50 17.67
N ARG A 179 5.42 16.43 16.46
CA ARG A 179 4.73 15.26 15.91
C ARG A 179 5.57 14.61 14.84
N ARG A 180 5.93 13.35 15.07
CA ARG A 180 6.59 12.52 14.07
C ARG A 180 5.57 12.11 13.00
N ILE A 181 5.92 12.28 11.72
CA ILE A 181 5.13 11.71 10.63
C ILE A 181 5.22 10.18 10.66
N PRO A 182 4.10 9.44 10.60
CA PRO A 182 4.14 7.98 10.50
C PRO A 182 4.89 7.51 9.26
N LEU A 183 5.85 6.62 9.45
CA LEU A 183 6.60 5.97 8.37
C LEU A 183 6.16 4.53 8.23
N LEU A 184 5.79 4.12 7.00
CA LEU A 184 5.39 2.76 6.67
C LEU A 184 6.42 2.13 5.73
N LEU A 185 6.71 0.85 5.93
CA LEU A 185 7.60 0.07 5.08
C LEU A 185 6.77 -0.79 4.12
N LYS A 186 6.96 -0.65 2.78
CA LYS A 186 6.28 -1.49 1.79
C LYS A 186 7.20 -2.57 1.25
N ILE A 187 6.82 -3.85 1.49
CA ILE A 187 7.62 -5.03 1.16
C ILE A 187 7.02 -5.87 0.03
N ALA A 188 7.83 -6.76 -0.54
CA ALA A 188 7.47 -7.65 -1.64
C ALA A 188 6.74 -8.90 -1.12
N PRO A 189 5.91 -9.57 -1.98
CA PRO A 189 5.30 -10.84 -1.61
C PRO A 189 6.21 -12.05 -1.85
N ASP A 190 7.33 -11.86 -2.55
CA ASP A 190 8.23 -12.94 -2.98
C ASP A 190 9.30 -13.27 -1.91
N LEU A 191 9.03 -12.96 -0.64
CA LEU A 191 9.90 -13.20 0.51
C LEU A 191 9.65 -14.57 1.12
N THR A 192 10.69 -15.19 1.67
CA THR A 192 10.55 -16.38 2.52
C THR A 192 9.94 -16.01 3.87
N ASN A 193 9.58 -17.00 4.68
CA ASN A 193 9.07 -16.73 6.01
C ASN A 193 10.18 -16.21 6.94
N GLU A 194 11.41 -16.68 6.74
CA GLU A 194 12.61 -16.23 7.42
C GLU A 194 12.88 -14.76 7.12
N ASP A 195 12.88 -14.36 5.83
CA ASP A 195 13.03 -12.96 5.42
C ASP A 195 11.98 -12.05 6.08
N ILE A 196 10.72 -12.52 6.14
CA ILE A 196 9.62 -11.76 6.77
C ILE A 196 9.90 -11.55 8.26
N ASN A 197 10.33 -12.58 8.98
CA ASN A 197 10.63 -12.45 10.40
C ASN A 197 11.74 -11.44 10.66
N GLU A 198 12.83 -11.50 9.89
CA GLU A 198 13.96 -10.60 9.99
C GLU A 198 13.55 -9.14 9.66
N ILE A 199 12.82 -8.93 8.55
CA ILE A 199 12.31 -7.62 8.16
C ILE A 199 11.39 -7.04 9.23
N VAL A 200 10.50 -7.84 9.80
CA VAL A 200 9.58 -7.39 10.84
C VAL A 200 10.34 -6.99 12.11
N ASP A 201 11.33 -7.78 12.52
CA ASP A 201 12.12 -7.46 13.71
C ASP A 201 12.92 -6.17 13.52
N VAL A 202 13.54 -5.96 12.36
CA VAL A 202 14.21 -4.69 12.02
C VAL A 202 13.21 -3.52 11.98
N ALA A 203 12.05 -3.70 11.35
CA ALA A 203 11.03 -2.66 11.26
C ALA A 203 10.53 -2.22 12.65
N VAL A 204 10.27 -3.19 13.53
CA VAL A 204 9.83 -2.92 14.90
C VAL A 204 10.93 -2.25 15.73
N SER A 205 12.16 -2.77 15.70
CA SER A 205 13.29 -2.21 16.47
C SER A 205 13.68 -0.80 16.03
N SER A 206 13.58 -0.51 14.74
CA SER A 206 13.82 0.84 14.19
C SER A 206 12.69 1.83 14.51
N GLY A 207 11.52 1.36 14.97
CA GLY A 207 10.38 2.22 15.30
C GLY A 207 9.54 2.66 14.09
N ILE A 208 9.50 1.87 13.03
CA ILE A 208 8.55 2.04 11.91
C ILE A 208 7.12 1.97 12.42
N SER A 209 6.22 2.79 11.86
CA SER A 209 4.84 2.86 12.32
C SER A 209 3.96 1.72 11.81
N GLY A 210 4.31 1.06 10.69
CA GLY A 210 3.56 -0.06 10.14
C GLY A 210 4.20 -0.65 8.87
N ILE A 211 3.67 -1.79 8.43
CA ILE A 211 4.13 -2.49 7.23
C ILE A 211 2.99 -2.58 6.22
N ILE A 212 3.30 -2.35 4.94
CA ILE A 212 2.38 -2.59 3.81
C ILE A 212 2.83 -3.86 3.09
N ILE A 213 1.98 -4.86 3.06
CA ILE A 213 2.18 -6.10 2.34
C ILE A 213 0.97 -6.44 1.45
N SER A 214 1.16 -6.47 0.13
CA SER A 214 2.42 -6.52 -0.59
C SER A 214 2.46 -5.59 -1.80
N ASN A 215 3.64 -5.48 -2.40
CA ASN A 215 3.80 -5.04 -3.78
C ASN A 215 3.35 -6.16 -4.74
N THR A 216 3.61 -6.03 -6.03
CA THR A 216 3.36 -7.03 -7.07
C THR A 216 4.38 -8.17 -7.00
N THR A 217 4.00 -9.37 -7.47
CA THR A 217 4.86 -10.56 -7.49
C THR A 217 5.56 -10.76 -8.82
N ILE A 218 6.76 -11.33 -8.80
CA ILE A 218 7.43 -11.87 -9.98
C ILE A 218 7.01 -13.32 -10.29
N SER A 219 6.35 -13.98 -9.35
CA SER A 219 5.83 -15.33 -9.54
C SER A 219 4.69 -15.36 -10.58
N ARG A 220 4.53 -16.50 -11.22
CA ARG A 220 3.48 -16.76 -12.21
C ARG A 220 2.71 -18.02 -11.80
N PRO A 221 1.51 -17.88 -11.25
CA PRO A 221 0.64 -19.04 -11.00
C PRO A 221 0.39 -19.84 -12.28
N LYS A 222 0.42 -21.17 -12.17
CA LYS A 222 0.28 -22.08 -13.33
C LYS A 222 -1.10 -22.03 -13.99
N ASN A 223 -2.09 -21.52 -13.31
CA ASN A 223 -3.48 -21.42 -13.75
C ASN A 223 -3.83 -20.10 -14.47
N LEU A 224 -2.83 -19.26 -14.79
CA LEU A 224 -3.05 -18.09 -15.62
C LEU A 224 -3.48 -18.48 -17.04
N LEU A 225 -4.46 -17.78 -17.58
CA LEU A 225 -5.12 -18.09 -18.85
C LEU A 225 -4.73 -17.13 -19.98
N ASP A 226 -4.39 -15.88 -19.65
CA ASP A 226 -4.13 -14.85 -20.67
C ASP A 226 -2.81 -15.10 -21.38
N ALA A 227 -2.80 -14.88 -22.70
CA ALA A 227 -1.62 -15.09 -23.55
C ALA A 227 -0.41 -14.22 -23.15
N LYS A 228 -0.64 -13.11 -22.43
CA LYS A 228 0.41 -12.20 -21.95
C LYS A 228 1.01 -12.61 -20.59
N GLN A 229 0.64 -13.77 -20.05
CA GLN A 229 1.12 -14.25 -18.73
C GLN A 229 2.65 -14.33 -18.62
N GLY A 230 3.35 -14.53 -19.74
CA GLY A 230 4.82 -14.61 -19.81
C GLY A 230 5.54 -13.25 -19.84
N GLU A 231 4.83 -12.13 -19.88
CA GLU A 231 5.47 -10.81 -19.88
C GLU A 231 6.29 -10.58 -18.60
N PRO A 232 7.51 -10.01 -18.70
CA PRO A 232 8.30 -9.66 -17.54
C PRO A 232 7.67 -8.47 -16.79
N GLY A 233 7.81 -8.47 -15.46
CA GLY A 233 7.30 -7.43 -14.57
C GLY A 233 6.51 -7.97 -13.39
N GLY A 234 5.94 -7.09 -12.61
CA GLY A 234 5.13 -7.44 -11.43
C GLY A 234 3.69 -7.77 -11.81
N LEU A 235 3.22 -8.94 -11.37
CA LEU A 235 1.82 -9.40 -11.50
C LEU A 235 1.00 -8.89 -10.32
N SER A 236 -0.19 -8.37 -10.61
CA SER A 236 -1.19 -7.89 -9.65
C SER A 236 -2.60 -8.34 -10.06
N GLY A 237 -3.58 -8.16 -9.18
CA GLY A 237 -4.97 -8.57 -9.40
C GLY A 237 -5.29 -9.91 -8.75
N VAL A 238 -6.38 -10.54 -9.16
CA VAL A 238 -6.93 -11.75 -8.52
C VAL A 238 -5.89 -12.85 -8.29
N PRO A 239 -4.98 -13.17 -9.22
CA PRO A 239 -3.99 -14.24 -9.03
C PRO A 239 -2.98 -13.99 -7.89
N LEU A 240 -2.86 -12.74 -7.43
CA LEU A 240 -1.98 -12.39 -6.29
C LEU A 240 -2.66 -12.62 -4.93
N PHE A 241 -3.97 -12.86 -4.87
CA PHE A 241 -4.73 -12.84 -3.63
C PHE A 241 -4.21 -13.84 -2.58
N GLU A 242 -4.07 -15.10 -2.93
CA GLU A 242 -3.65 -16.15 -1.99
C GLU A 242 -2.24 -15.90 -1.46
N LEU A 243 -1.27 -15.70 -2.36
CA LEU A 243 0.11 -15.40 -1.97
C LEU A 243 0.20 -14.18 -1.06
N SER A 244 -0.44 -13.07 -1.44
CA SER A 244 -0.38 -11.84 -0.63
C SER A 244 -1.13 -11.97 0.70
N THR A 245 -2.13 -12.84 0.81
CA THR A 245 -2.86 -13.11 2.06
C THR A 245 -2.04 -13.99 3.00
N GLN A 246 -1.38 -15.01 2.46
CA GLN A 246 -0.44 -15.83 3.23
C GLN A 246 0.70 -14.98 3.80
N LYS A 247 1.33 -14.15 2.94
CA LYS A 247 2.43 -13.27 3.37
C LYS A 247 1.99 -12.20 4.38
N LEU A 248 0.76 -11.71 4.25
CA LEU A 248 0.14 -10.83 5.24
C LEU A 248 0.02 -11.54 6.61
N ALA A 249 -0.51 -12.75 6.62
CA ALA A 249 -0.70 -13.51 7.86
C ALA A 249 0.65 -13.86 8.52
N GLN A 250 1.65 -14.28 7.73
CA GLN A 250 3.01 -14.51 8.22
C GLN A 250 3.60 -13.22 8.85
N THR A 251 3.43 -12.07 8.19
CA THR A 251 3.87 -10.77 8.71
C THR A 251 3.14 -10.38 10.00
N PHE A 252 1.83 -10.62 10.08
CA PHE A 252 1.03 -10.35 11.27
C PHE A 252 1.49 -11.17 12.48
N LEU A 253 1.71 -12.47 12.28
CA LEU A 253 2.22 -13.37 13.35
C LEU A 253 3.62 -12.97 13.79
N ALA A 254 4.52 -12.63 12.85
CA ALA A 254 5.86 -12.14 13.17
C ALA A 254 5.82 -10.81 13.94
N ALA A 255 4.91 -9.91 13.56
CA ALA A 255 4.75 -8.61 14.22
C ALA A 255 4.22 -8.73 15.66
N LYS A 256 3.51 -9.79 16.01
CA LYS A 256 2.94 -10.01 17.36
C LYS A 256 2.17 -8.80 17.85
N GLN A 257 1.38 -8.18 16.98
CA GLN A 257 0.59 -6.97 17.21
C GLN A 257 1.41 -5.72 17.64
N ARG A 258 2.74 -5.74 17.50
CA ARG A 258 3.61 -4.59 17.86
C ARG A 258 3.43 -3.40 16.91
N ILE A 259 3.07 -3.65 15.65
CA ILE A 259 2.80 -2.63 14.62
C ILE A 259 1.62 -3.08 13.76
N PRO A 260 0.75 -2.14 13.29
CA PRO A 260 -0.33 -2.45 12.37
C PRO A 260 0.17 -2.76 10.95
N ILE A 261 -0.64 -3.55 10.22
CA ILE A 261 -0.30 -4.00 8.87
C ILE A 261 -1.39 -3.56 7.89
N ILE A 262 -0.97 -3.06 6.73
CA ILE A 262 -1.85 -2.74 5.61
C ILE A 262 -1.77 -3.88 4.59
N GLY A 263 -2.90 -4.53 4.32
CA GLY A 263 -3.00 -5.62 3.36
C GLY A 263 -3.26 -5.13 1.93
N VAL A 264 -2.47 -5.60 0.96
CA VAL A 264 -2.62 -5.26 -0.46
C VAL A 264 -2.44 -6.52 -1.31
N GLY A 265 -3.18 -6.62 -2.42
CA GLY A 265 -3.02 -7.68 -3.43
C GLY A 265 -4.26 -8.55 -3.56
N GLY A 266 -4.85 -8.52 -4.75
CA GLY A 266 -5.98 -9.37 -5.15
C GLY A 266 -7.32 -9.04 -4.54
N VAL A 267 -7.44 -8.00 -3.71
CA VAL A 267 -8.72 -7.60 -3.12
C VAL A 267 -9.62 -7.01 -4.19
N ASP A 268 -10.82 -7.58 -4.34
CA ASP A 268 -11.77 -7.21 -5.38
C ASP A 268 -13.25 -7.28 -4.97
N SER A 269 -13.50 -7.61 -3.71
CA SER A 269 -14.86 -7.74 -3.12
C SER A 269 -14.81 -7.52 -1.60
N ALA A 270 -15.97 -7.41 -0.98
CA ALA A 270 -16.09 -7.36 0.48
C ALA A 270 -15.59 -8.65 1.15
N GLU A 271 -15.82 -9.79 0.52
CA GLU A 271 -15.34 -11.09 1.01
C GLU A 271 -13.82 -11.16 1.04
N THR A 272 -13.16 -10.80 -0.09
CA THR A 272 -11.69 -10.78 -0.15
C THR A 272 -11.08 -9.71 0.76
N ALA A 273 -11.76 -8.58 0.97
CA ALA A 273 -11.35 -7.56 1.93
C ALA A 273 -11.46 -8.08 3.37
N TYR A 274 -12.59 -8.71 3.73
CA TYR A 274 -12.78 -9.27 5.07
C TYR A 274 -11.80 -10.41 5.36
N THR A 275 -11.49 -11.24 4.37
CA THR A 275 -10.43 -12.25 4.47
C THR A 275 -9.08 -11.62 4.81
N LYS A 276 -8.71 -10.49 4.17
CA LYS A 276 -7.48 -9.76 4.53
C LYS A 276 -7.50 -9.26 5.97
N VAL A 277 -8.64 -8.74 6.45
CA VAL A 277 -8.78 -8.35 7.86
C VAL A 277 -8.54 -9.54 8.77
N LYS A 278 -9.24 -10.66 8.53
CA LYS A 278 -9.10 -11.86 9.34
C LYS A 278 -7.70 -12.49 9.28
N ALA A 279 -6.96 -12.27 8.20
CA ALA A 279 -5.56 -12.64 8.06
C ALA A 279 -4.57 -11.69 8.74
N GLY A 280 -5.03 -10.53 9.27
CA GLY A 280 -4.19 -9.61 10.05
C GLY A 280 -4.08 -8.19 9.52
N ALA A 281 -4.83 -7.81 8.48
CA ALA A 281 -4.82 -6.43 7.98
C ALA A 281 -5.64 -5.51 8.87
N SER A 282 -5.03 -4.43 9.36
CA SER A 282 -5.72 -3.32 10.02
C SER A 282 -6.34 -2.34 9.01
N LEU A 283 -5.73 -2.20 7.84
CA LEU A 283 -6.20 -1.43 6.69
C LEU A 283 -5.95 -2.22 5.41
N ILE A 284 -6.65 -1.86 4.33
CA ILE A 284 -6.59 -2.58 3.04
C ILE A 284 -6.43 -1.57 1.91
N GLN A 285 -5.61 -1.88 0.92
CA GLN A 285 -5.47 -1.07 -0.29
C GLN A 285 -5.95 -1.83 -1.53
N LEU A 286 -6.65 -1.10 -2.41
CA LEU A 286 -7.10 -1.56 -3.73
C LEU A 286 -6.23 -0.93 -4.83
N TYR A 287 -6.08 -1.63 -5.95
CA TYR A 287 -5.52 -1.10 -7.21
C TYR A 287 -6.18 -1.75 -8.42
N THR A 288 -5.76 -2.96 -8.78
CA THR A 288 -6.13 -3.63 -10.04
C THR A 288 -7.64 -3.84 -10.16
N ALA A 289 -8.31 -4.15 -9.08
CA ALA A 289 -9.77 -4.34 -9.07
C ALA A 289 -10.53 -3.09 -9.55
N LEU A 290 -10.05 -1.89 -9.26
CA LEU A 290 -10.67 -0.64 -9.75
C LEU A 290 -10.63 -0.50 -11.26
N ILE A 291 -9.61 -1.09 -11.93
CA ILE A 291 -9.49 -1.08 -13.40
C ILE A 291 -10.61 -1.89 -14.03
N TYR A 292 -11.07 -2.97 -13.36
CA TYR A 292 -12.08 -3.90 -13.86
C TYR A 292 -13.48 -3.57 -13.36
N LYS A 293 -13.63 -3.20 -12.07
CA LYS A 293 -14.93 -3.03 -11.40
C LYS A 293 -15.34 -1.56 -11.22
N GLY A 294 -14.40 -0.62 -11.40
CA GLY A 294 -14.68 0.80 -11.32
C GLY A 294 -14.80 1.34 -9.89
N PRO A 295 -15.09 2.65 -9.75
CA PRO A 295 -14.97 3.38 -8.48
C PRO A 295 -16.02 3.02 -7.42
N ARG A 296 -17.16 2.44 -7.80
CA ARG A 296 -18.19 1.99 -6.84
C ARG A 296 -17.72 0.89 -5.90
N LEU A 297 -16.62 0.22 -6.26
CA LEU A 297 -16.05 -0.87 -5.49
C LEU A 297 -15.72 -0.45 -4.04
N PHE A 298 -15.29 0.79 -3.79
CA PHE A 298 -15.04 1.27 -2.42
C PHE A 298 -16.28 1.22 -1.55
N SER A 299 -17.41 1.77 -2.05
CA SER A 299 -18.67 1.79 -1.30
C SER A 299 -19.26 0.38 -1.15
N GLU A 300 -19.14 -0.46 -2.17
CA GLU A 300 -19.60 -1.86 -2.14
C GLU A 300 -18.85 -2.68 -1.09
N ILE A 301 -17.52 -2.56 -1.06
CA ILE A 301 -16.69 -3.26 -0.07
C ILE A 301 -16.99 -2.75 1.33
N ASN A 302 -17.06 -1.44 1.54
CA ASN A 302 -17.30 -0.87 2.87
C ASN A 302 -18.66 -1.31 3.44
N LYS A 303 -19.71 -1.29 2.61
CA LYS A 303 -21.03 -1.81 2.98
C LYS A 303 -20.99 -3.31 3.29
N GLY A 304 -20.29 -4.08 2.45
CA GLY A 304 -20.18 -5.52 2.65
C GLY A 304 -19.40 -5.91 3.91
N LEU A 305 -18.34 -5.15 4.26
CA LEU A 305 -17.62 -5.32 5.52
C LEU A 305 -18.53 -5.10 6.74
N SER A 306 -19.33 -4.02 6.74
CA SER A 306 -20.35 -3.78 7.79
C SER A 306 -21.31 -4.95 7.92
N GLY A 307 -21.76 -5.50 6.77
CA GLY A 307 -22.62 -6.69 6.76
C GLY A 307 -21.95 -7.95 7.29
N ALA A 308 -20.69 -8.18 6.93
CA ALA A 308 -19.92 -9.34 7.37
C ALA A 308 -19.67 -9.31 8.90
N LEU A 309 -19.29 -8.15 9.45
CA LEU A 309 -19.13 -7.98 10.90
C LEU A 309 -20.43 -8.32 11.67
N LYS A 310 -21.58 -7.83 11.19
CA LYS A 310 -22.89 -8.14 11.79
C LYS A 310 -23.21 -9.64 11.75
N ASN A 311 -22.91 -10.31 10.63
CA ASN A 311 -23.15 -11.75 10.49
C ASN A 311 -22.28 -12.57 11.46
N ASP A 312 -21.06 -12.12 11.71
CA ASP A 312 -20.13 -12.78 12.62
C ASP A 312 -20.31 -12.34 14.09
N ASN A 313 -21.28 -11.45 14.38
CA ASN A 313 -21.51 -10.83 15.71
C ASN A 313 -20.28 -10.13 16.27
N ILE A 314 -19.57 -9.41 15.41
CA ILE A 314 -18.39 -8.60 15.75
C ILE A 314 -18.82 -7.12 15.75
N ASP A 315 -18.59 -6.42 16.85
CA ASP A 315 -19.02 -5.04 17.02
C ASP A 315 -18.13 -4.05 16.27
N HIS A 316 -16.83 -4.37 16.12
CA HIS A 316 -15.89 -3.48 15.47
C HIS A 316 -14.83 -4.24 14.68
N ILE A 317 -14.42 -3.70 13.51
CA ILE A 317 -13.51 -4.35 12.58
C ILE A 317 -12.14 -4.72 13.21
N SER A 318 -11.68 -3.96 14.22
CA SER A 318 -10.43 -4.27 14.92
C SER A 318 -10.45 -5.61 15.65
N GLU A 319 -11.64 -6.09 16.05
CA GLU A 319 -11.80 -7.39 16.71
C GLU A 319 -11.64 -8.55 15.74
N ALA A 320 -11.91 -8.30 14.44
CA ALA A 320 -11.73 -9.29 13.39
C ALA A 320 -10.28 -9.43 12.91
N VAL A 321 -9.38 -8.47 13.29
CA VAL A 321 -8.00 -8.47 12.79
C VAL A 321 -7.23 -9.68 13.32
N GLY A 322 -6.82 -10.54 12.39
CA GLY A 322 -5.93 -11.67 12.67
C GLY A 322 -6.61 -12.92 13.22
N ILE A 323 -7.95 -12.99 13.31
CA ILE A 323 -8.65 -14.17 13.85
C ILE A 323 -8.45 -15.46 13.01
N GLU A 324 -8.00 -15.35 11.76
CA GLU A 324 -7.66 -16.45 10.87
C GLU A 324 -6.16 -16.43 10.46
N ALA A 325 -5.31 -15.69 11.18
CA ALA A 325 -3.91 -15.53 10.77
C ALA A 325 -3.13 -16.85 10.73
N ASP A 326 -3.31 -17.72 11.73
CA ASP A 326 -2.64 -19.04 11.76
C ASP A 326 -3.04 -19.91 10.56
N TYR A 327 -4.31 -19.91 10.19
CA TYR A 327 -4.82 -20.63 9.02
C TYR A 327 -4.15 -20.14 7.74
N TRP A 328 -4.16 -18.81 7.51
CA TRP A 328 -3.60 -18.24 6.29
C TRP A 328 -2.08 -18.34 6.21
N ALA A 329 -1.38 -18.24 7.34
CA ALA A 329 0.08 -18.36 7.39
C ALA A 329 0.57 -19.77 7.04
N SER A 330 -0.20 -20.81 7.40
CA SER A 330 0.14 -22.22 7.16
C SER A 330 -0.36 -22.75 5.81
N LYS A 331 -1.18 -22.00 5.08
CA LYS A 331 -1.74 -22.44 3.79
C LYS A 331 -0.63 -22.58 2.75
N GLU A 332 -0.61 -23.71 2.03
CA GLU A 332 0.24 -23.89 0.85
C GLU A 332 -0.31 -23.09 -0.34
N VAL A 333 0.52 -22.23 -0.96
CA VAL A 333 0.16 -21.34 -2.06
C VAL A 333 1.13 -21.48 -3.24
#